data_a35bd332d953c93d340bf86eccfa5532
#
_entry.id   a35bd332d953c93d340bf86eccfa5532
#
_cell.length_a   1.000
_cell.length_b   1.000
_cell.length_c   1.000
_cell.angle_alpha   90.00
_cell.angle_beta   90.00
_cell.angle_gamma   90.00
#
_symmetry.space_group_name_H-M   'P 1'
#
loop_
_entity.id
_entity.type
_entity.pdbx_description
1 polymer ?
#
loop_
_entity_poly.entity_id
_entity_poly.type
_entity_poly.pdbx_seq_one_letter_code
_entity_poly.pdbx_strand_id
1 'polypeptide(L)'
;GAAYNTAETLKAVIIMTDGEFNAPYCEGVMARGYNAPNAQSNNCDPDNGEPYAQSRALCDSMKAQGIVVYTVGFQIGNSGNAKALLQYCASSASGFYDAGSGTELSEAFNAIGRDITKLRISR
;
A
#
# COMPACT_ATOMS: atom_id res chain seq x y z
N GLY A 1 3.01 3.13 -24.12
CA GLY A 1 2.04 2.15 -23.64
C GLY A 1 0.68 2.75 -23.37
N ALA A 2 -0.26 1.89 -22.99
CA ALA A 2 -1.61 2.33 -22.68
C ALA A 2 -1.62 3.15 -21.39
N ALA A 3 -2.49 4.14 -21.34
CA ALA A 3 -2.71 4.88 -20.10
C ALA A 3 -3.32 3.96 -19.05
N TYR A 4 -3.13 4.32 -17.78
CA TYR A 4 -3.69 3.53 -16.68
C TYR A 4 -5.21 3.64 -16.68
N ASN A 5 -5.85 2.50 -16.50
CA ASN A 5 -7.30 2.41 -16.34
C ASN A 5 -8.11 3.09 -17.45
N THR A 6 -7.68 2.89 -18.68
CA THR A 6 -8.49 3.30 -19.82
C THR A 6 -9.69 2.37 -19.96
N ALA A 7 -10.56 2.64 -20.93
CA ALA A 7 -11.71 1.78 -21.18
C ALA A 7 -11.33 0.32 -21.44
N GLU A 8 -10.12 0.08 -21.92
CA GLU A 8 -9.65 -1.24 -22.29
C GLU A 8 -8.72 -1.86 -21.24
N THR A 9 -8.21 -1.06 -20.30
CA THR A 9 -7.20 -1.51 -19.34
C THR A 9 -7.56 -1.04 -17.94
N LEU A 10 -7.66 -1.98 -17.02
CA LEU A 10 -7.81 -1.69 -15.60
C LEU A 10 -6.50 -2.09 -14.90
N LYS A 11 -5.91 -1.17 -14.16
CA LYS A 11 -4.73 -1.47 -13.35
C LYS A 11 -5.09 -1.36 -11.89
N ALA A 12 -4.73 -2.39 -11.14
CA ALA A 12 -5.00 -2.47 -9.71
C ALA A 12 -3.76 -2.94 -8.99
N VAL A 13 -3.58 -2.46 -7.76
CA VAL A 13 -2.48 -2.82 -6.90
C VAL A 13 -3.05 -3.27 -5.58
N ILE A 14 -2.49 -4.35 -5.04
CA ILE A 14 -2.82 -4.81 -3.69
C ILE A 14 -1.58 -4.61 -2.84
N ILE A 15 -1.71 -3.81 -1.79
CA ILE A 15 -0.65 -3.57 -0.82
C ILE A 15 -0.98 -4.37 0.43
N MET A 16 -0.08 -5.25 0.83
CA MET A 16 -0.26 -6.03 2.04
C MET A 16 0.89 -5.80 2.99
N THR A 17 0.59 -5.66 4.27
CA THR A 17 1.61 -5.58 5.32
C THR A 17 1.16 -6.33 6.55
N ASP A 18 2.14 -6.86 7.29
CA ASP A 18 1.91 -7.51 8.58
C ASP A 18 2.56 -6.73 9.71
N GLY A 19 2.92 -5.47 9.49
CA GLY A 19 3.58 -4.68 10.51
C GLY A 19 3.62 -3.21 10.17
N GLU A 20 4.46 -2.47 10.89
CA GLU A 20 4.57 -1.05 10.73
C GLU A 20 5.63 -0.67 9.68
N PHE A 21 5.39 0.45 9.03
CA PHE A 21 6.35 1.05 8.11
C PHE A 21 7.33 1.87 8.95
N ASN A 22 8.57 1.41 9.06
CA ASN A 22 9.50 2.01 9.99
C ASN A 22 10.85 2.40 9.40
N ALA A 23 11.01 2.32 8.09
CA ALA A 23 12.30 2.63 7.46
C ALA A 23 12.12 3.36 6.14
N PRO A 24 12.35 4.68 6.11
CA PRO A 24 12.33 5.42 4.84
C PRO A 24 13.63 5.18 4.06
N TYR A 25 13.58 5.40 2.79
CA TYR A 25 14.70 5.17 1.90
C TYR A 25 15.06 6.40 1.09
N CYS A 26 16.34 6.53 0.77
CA CYS A 26 16.84 7.48 -0.21
C CYS A 26 17.46 6.65 -1.34
N GLU A 27 16.95 6.82 -2.55
CA GLU A 27 17.51 6.14 -3.72
C GLU A 27 17.70 4.63 -3.52
N GLY A 28 16.71 4.00 -2.86
CA GLY A 28 16.75 2.57 -2.64
C GLY A 28 17.58 2.12 -1.45
N VAL A 29 18.17 3.06 -0.71
CA VAL A 29 18.97 2.76 0.48
C VAL A 29 18.29 3.34 1.70
N MET A 30 18.31 2.61 2.80
CA MET A 30 17.68 3.06 4.04
C MET A 30 18.26 4.38 4.51
N ALA A 31 17.38 5.30 4.89
CA ALA A 31 17.80 6.65 5.28
C ALA A 31 18.50 6.68 6.63
N ARG A 32 19.28 7.74 6.81
CA ARG A 32 20.01 7.95 8.06
C ARG A 32 19.07 8.05 9.25
N GLY A 33 19.52 7.56 10.38
CA GLY A 33 18.78 7.69 11.63
C GLY A 33 17.76 6.59 11.88
N TYR A 34 17.57 5.73 10.91
CA TYR A 34 16.69 4.59 11.08
C TYR A 34 17.50 3.33 11.25
N ASN A 35 17.04 2.47 12.12
CA ASN A 35 17.79 1.28 12.50
C ASN A 35 17.98 0.37 11.31
N ALA A 36 19.13 0.48 10.75
CA ALA A 36 19.54 -0.46 9.75
C ALA A 36 20.66 -1.27 10.35
N PRO A 37 20.46 -2.53 10.58
CA PRO A 37 21.56 -3.34 11.07
C PRO A 37 22.67 -3.33 10.02
N ASN A 38 23.89 -3.24 10.51
CA ASN A 38 25.06 -3.40 9.67
C ASN A 38 25.22 -2.33 8.59
N ALA A 39 24.97 -1.09 8.95
CA ALA A 39 25.28 0.03 8.07
C ALA A 39 24.57 -0.02 6.71
N GLN A 40 23.37 -0.53 6.70
CA GLN A 40 22.57 -0.51 5.48
C GLN A 40 22.03 0.87 5.15
N SER A 41 22.11 1.81 6.09
CA SER A 41 21.62 3.15 5.85
C SER A 41 22.73 4.05 5.33
N ASN A 42 22.38 4.99 4.47
CA ASN A 42 23.31 6.00 4.03
C ASN A 42 23.08 7.29 4.81
N ASN A 43 23.87 8.32 4.52
CA ASN A 43 23.84 9.55 5.27
C ASN A 43 22.87 10.58 4.71
N CYS A 44 21.84 10.14 3.98
CA CYS A 44 20.85 11.04 3.40
C CYS A 44 19.66 11.22 4.33
N ASP A 45 18.99 12.34 4.17
CA ASP A 45 17.66 12.51 4.73
C ASP A 45 16.65 12.05 3.68
N PRO A 46 15.56 11.40 4.09
CA PRO A 46 14.60 10.93 3.10
C PRO A 46 13.88 12.08 2.42
N ASP A 47 13.75 11.98 1.11
CA ASP A 47 13.17 13.06 0.30
C ASP A 47 11.72 13.36 0.67
N ASN A 48 10.97 12.36 1.05
CA ASN A 48 9.54 12.50 1.34
C ASN A 48 9.23 12.38 2.83
N GLY A 49 10.23 12.57 3.67
CA GLY A 49 10.06 12.56 5.11
C GLY A 49 10.08 11.17 5.72
N GLU A 50 9.34 11.00 6.81
CA GLU A 50 9.34 9.75 7.53
C GLU A 50 8.56 8.65 6.76
N PRO A 51 8.65 7.37 7.18
CA PRO A 51 8.11 6.25 6.39
C PRO A 51 6.64 6.36 6.02
N TYR A 52 5.81 6.86 6.92
CA TYR A 52 4.38 6.97 6.64
C TYR A 52 4.12 8.06 5.61
N ALA A 53 4.87 9.16 5.67
CA ALA A 53 4.74 10.23 4.68
C ALA A 53 5.17 9.76 3.30
N GLN A 54 6.26 9.00 3.21
CA GLN A 54 6.72 8.44 1.95
C GLN A 54 5.70 7.49 1.35
N SER A 55 5.10 6.66 2.19
CA SER A 55 4.10 5.69 1.74
C SER A 55 2.83 6.39 1.26
N ARG A 56 2.40 7.42 1.99
CA ARG A 56 1.23 8.20 1.57
C ARG A 56 1.45 8.89 0.23
N ALA A 57 2.66 9.45 0.03
CA ALA A 57 2.98 10.09 -1.24
C ALA A 57 2.94 9.10 -2.40
N LEU A 58 3.43 7.89 -2.19
CA LEU A 58 3.38 6.85 -3.21
C LEU A 58 1.93 6.46 -3.52
N CYS A 59 1.11 6.30 -2.50
CA CYS A 59 -0.29 5.97 -2.69
C CYS A 59 -1.04 7.09 -3.44
N ASP A 60 -0.75 8.34 -3.08
CA ASP A 60 -1.34 9.48 -3.80
C ASP A 60 -0.97 9.45 -5.28
N SER A 61 0.29 9.16 -5.57
CA SER A 61 0.78 9.10 -6.94
C SER A 61 0.07 8.01 -7.75
N MET A 62 -0.09 6.83 -7.15
CA MET A 62 -0.79 5.73 -7.83
C MET A 62 -2.24 6.10 -8.11
N LYS A 63 -2.93 6.65 -7.11
CA LYS A 63 -4.33 7.02 -7.27
C LYS A 63 -4.51 8.15 -8.30
N ALA A 64 -3.58 9.10 -8.32
CA ALA A 64 -3.62 10.17 -9.30
C ALA A 64 -3.48 9.66 -10.74
N GLN A 65 -2.83 8.53 -10.91
CA GLN A 65 -2.69 7.90 -12.23
C GLN A 65 -3.85 6.97 -12.59
N GLY A 66 -4.87 6.92 -11.75
CA GLY A 66 -6.03 6.09 -12.01
C GLY A 66 -5.86 4.63 -11.62
N ILE A 67 -4.81 4.30 -10.89
CA ILE A 67 -4.62 2.94 -10.40
C ILE A 67 -5.56 2.72 -9.21
N VAL A 68 -6.30 1.60 -9.24
CA VAL A 68 -7.15 1.23 -8.11
C VAL A 68 -6.29 0.52 -7.07
N VAL A 69 -6.30 1.02 -5.84
CA VAL A 69 -5.47 0.48 -4.77
C VAL A 69 -6.34 -0.23 -3.75
N TYR A 70 -6.00 -1.47 -3.47
CA TYR A 70 -6.57 -2.24 -2.38
C TYR A 70 -5.49 -2.45 -1.33
N THR A 71 -5.86 -2.45 -0.07
CA THR A 71 -4.90 -2.66 1.01
C THR A 71 -5.39 -3.76 1.94
N VAL A 72 -4.43 -4.54 2.44
CA VAL A 72 -4.73 -5.63 3.35
C VAL A 72 -3.74 -5.57 4.52
N GLY A 73 -4.26 -5.43 5.73
CA GLY A 73 -3.46 -5.55 6.94
C GLY A 73 -3.61 -6.97 7.47
N PHE A 74 -2.50 -7.69 7.64
CA PHE A 74 -2.55 -9.04 8.17
C PHE A 74 -1.96 -9.05 9.57
N GLN A 75 -2.79 -9.39 10.55
CA GLN A 75 -2.39 -9.47 11.94
C GLN A 75 -1.74 -8.17 12.44
N ILE A 76 -2.24 -7.03 11.98
CA ILE A 76 -1.72 -5.72 12.39
C ILE A 76 -2.24 -5.32 13.77
N GLY A 77 -3.28 -5.99 14.24
CA GLY A 77 -3.81 -5.77 15.58
C GLY A 77 -4.23 -4.33 15.81
N ASN A 78 -3.70 -3.75 16.88
CA ASN A 78 -4.01 -2.37 17.26
C ASN A 78 -2.97 -1.37 16.78
N SER A 79 -2.20 -1.70 15.76
CA SER A 79 -1.23 -0.77 15.21
C SER A 79 -1.97 0.35 14.48
N GLY A 80 -2.26 1.43 15.20
CA GLY A 80 -3.06 2.52 14.67
C GLY A 80 -2.45 3.20 13.45
N ASN A 81 -1.12 3.34 13.45
CA ASN A 81 -0.43 3.99 12.33
C ASN A 81 -0.48 3.15 11.06
N ALA A 82 -0.25 1.86 11.17
CA ALA A 82 -0.32 0.98 10.01
C ALA A 82 -1.74 0.92 9.46
N LYS A 83 -2.71 0.80 10.35
CA LYS A 83 -4.11 0.74 9.94
C LYS A 83 -4.53 2.03 9.25
N ALA A 84 -4.17 3.18 9.83
CA ALA A 84 -4.52 4.48 9.25
C ALA A 84 -3.89 4.65 7.86
N LEU A 85 -2.64 4.21 7.69
CA LEU A 85 -1.98 4.31 6.39
C LEU A 85 -2.66 3.42 5.35
N LEU A 86 -2.99 2.20 5.72
CA LEU A 86 -3.66 1.29 4.79
C LEU A 86 -5.04 1.82 4.39
N GLN A 87 -5.77 2.39 5.34
CA GLN A 87 -7.05 3.02 5.04
C GLN A 87 -6.88 4.21 4.09
N TYR A 88 -5.84 4.99 4.31
CA TYR A 88 -5.53 6.13 3.46
C TYR A 88 -5.17 5.70 2.04
N CYS A 89 -4.37 4.65 1.91
CA CYS A 89 -3.88 4.20 0.61
C CYS A 89 -4.94 3.54 -0.24
N ALA A 90 -5.93 2.89 0.38
CA ALA A 90 -6.99 2.25 -0.40
C ALA A 90 -7.76 3.29 -1.20
N SER A 91 -8.14 2.93 -2.41
CA SER A 91 -8.88 3.86 -3.29
C SER A 91 -10.28 4.16 -2.76
N SER A 92 -10.85 3.26 -1.96
CA SER A 92 -12.13 3.48 -1.29
C SER A 92 -12.10 2.84 0.08
N ALA A 93 -13.02 3.25 0.95
CA ALA A 93 -13.10 2.68 2.30
C ALA A 93 -13.31 1.17 2.26
N SER A 94 -14.04 0.68 1.29
CA SER A 94 -14.29 -0.75 1.15
C SER A 94 -13.11 -1.52 0.54
N GLY A 95 -12.07 -0.82 0.12
CA GLY A 95 -10.86 -1.45 -0.43
C GLY A 95 -9.81 -1.79 0.62
N PHE A 96 -10.04 -1.45 1.88
CA PHE A 96 -9.17 -1.81 2.98
C PHE A 96 -9.73 -3.03 3.70
N TYR A 97 -8.88 -4.02 3.93
CA TYR A 97 -9.24 -5.25 4.64
C TYR A 97 -8.30 -5.47 5.81
N ASP A 98 -8.87 -5.77 6.98
CA ASP A 98 -8.11 -6.06 8.19
C ASP A 98 -8.28 -7.55 8.48
N ALA A 99 -7.28 -8.34 8.16
CA ALA A 99 -7.34 -9.80 8.29
C ALA A 99 -6.57 -10.24 9.53
N GLY A 100 -7.26 -10.89 10.45
CA GLY A 100 -6.65 -11.39 11.69
C GLY A 100 -6.19 -12.83 11.60
N SER A 101 -6.52 -13.53 10.52
CA SER A 101 -6.20 -14.95 10.37
C SER A 101 -5.97 -15.27 8.91
N GLY A 102 -5.42 -16.45 8.64
CA GLY A 102 -5.24 -16.91 7.27
C GLY A 102 -6.56 -17.06 6.51
N THR A 103 -7.62 -17.46 7.21
CA THR A 103 -8.94 -17.57 6.62
C THR A 103 -9.45 -16.20 6.18
N GLU A 104 -9.32 -15.20 7.06
CA GLU A 104 -9.73 -13.83 6.72
C GLU A 104 -8.88 -13.25 5.60
N LEU A 105 -7.60 -13.61 5.55
CA LEU A 105 -6.72 -13.18 4.48
C LEU A 105 -7.20 -13.74 3.13
N SER A 106 -7.54 -15.02 3.08
CA SER A 106 -8.10 -15.62 1.87
C SER A 106 -9.39 -14.95 1.45
N GLU A 107 -10.27 -14.67 2.42
CA GLU A 107 -11.52 -13.99 2.14
C GLU A 107 -11.29 -12.59 1.58
N ALA A 108 -10.29 -11.88 2.10
CA ALA A 108 -9.95 -10.56 1.59
C ALA A 108 -9.51 -10.62 0.13
N PHE A 109 -8.62 -11.55 -0.21
CA PHE A 109 -8.18 -11.69 -1.60
C PHE A 109 -9.31 -12.10 -2.52
N ASN A 110 -10.21 -12.97 -2.06
CA ASN A 110 -11.38 -13.34 -2.85
C ASN A 110 -12.30 -12.15 -3.08
N ALA A 111 -12.52 -11.35 -2.05
CA ALA A 111 -13.35 -10.15 -2.18
C ALA A 111 -12.75 -9.14 -3.15
N ILE A 112 -11.43 -8.95 -3.08
CA ILE A 112 -10.73 -8.06 -3.99
C ILE A 112 -10.85 -8.57 -5.44
N GLY A 113 -10.69 -9.87 -5.64
CA GLY A 113 -10.84 -10.45 -6.97
C GLY A 113 -12.23 -10.23 -7.55
N ARG A 114 -13.26 -10.38 -6.72
CA ARG A 114 -14.63 -10.12 -7.15
C ARG A 114 -14.84 -8.65 -7.51
N ASP A 115 -14.26 -7.76 -6.71
CA ASP A 115 -14.39 -6.33 -6.95
C ASP A 115 -13.70 -5.91 -8.26
N ILE A 116 -12.51 -6.43 -8.49
CA ILE A 116 -11.79 -6.18 -9.74
C ILE A 116 -12.59 -6.66 -10.93
N THR A 117 -13.20 -7.83 -10.82
CA THR A 117 -14.04 -8.38 -11.89
C THR A 117 -15.23 -7.47 -12.19
N LYS A 118 -15.88 -6.97 -11.14
CA LYS A 118 -16.99 -6.04 -11.32
C LYS A 118 -16.56 -4.75 -12.01
N LEU A 119 -15.41 -4.21 -11.62
CA LEU A 119 -14.89 -3.00 -12.24
C LEU A 119 -14.59 -3.19 -13.72
N ARG A 120 -14.05 -4.35 -14.08
CA ARG A 120 -13.75 -4.65 -15.48
C ARG A 120 -15.03 -4.77 -16.32
N ILE A 121 -16.05 -5.36 -15.75
CA ILE A 121 -17.33 -5.51 -16.46
C ILE A 121 -18.00 -4.16 -16.67
N SER A 122 -17.84 -3.25 -15.70
CA SER A 122 -18.47 -1.94 -15.74
C SER A 122 -17.78 -0.94 -16.67
N ARG A 123 -16.60 -1.26 -17.14
CA ARG A 123 -15.83 -0.35 -18.00
C ARG A 123 -16.09 -0.65 -19.49
#